data_3a334be8886942c785c3094ecf74b2de
#
_entry.id   3a334be8886942c785c3094ecf74b2de
#
_cell.length_a   1.000
_cell.length_b   1.000
_cell.length_c   1.000
_cell.angle_alpha   90.00
_cell.angle_beta   90.00
_cell.angle_gamma   90.00
#
_symmetry.space_group_name_H-M   'P 1'
#
loop_
_entity.id
_entity.type
_entity.pdbx_description
1 polymer ?
#
loop_
_entity_poly.entity_id
_entity_poly.type
_entity_poly.pdbx_seq_one_letter_code
_entity_poly.pdbx_strand_id
1 'polypeptide(L)'
;MCIRDRIWGDVFFTEVKGSFRKIYTVSITDYTGSINLKIRAQEGEDCSKWESIPKGTTVVVRGDCSYDKYEHDYIVWPYDVLFVERKKREDNAPVKRVELHLHTKLSSMDAFCDPGGIVKLAHRMGHPAIAITDHGVCQGYPEAMLAADAIHKTDPDFKLIYGCEAYFVDDMIPCVYGVKDEPLNGEFCVFDTETTGLDPGVEYLTEIGAVIVRNGEVVEEFDTFVKPGKPITSKITELTGITNERVADAPGEAEALKAFLDFVDGRILVAHNAHSFDIRFLRAAAKRSGIEFEPTYIDTLTMAQAMYPGLHNYKQGTINKHLELPAYEAHRACEDSAALGRIFCVMLKDLEEKQVTAVSGINTGLGGNREVLK
;
A
#
# COMPACT_ATOMS: atom_id res chain seq x y z
N MET A 1 26.66 -30.49 -13.55
CA MET A 1 26.02 -29.22 -13.12
C MET A 1 26.81 -28.05 -13.67
N CYS A 2 26.18 -27.03 -14.15
CA CYS A 2 26.86 -25.79 -14.60
C CYS A 2 26.21 -24.61 -13.87
N ILE A 3 27.00 -23.84 -13.12
CA ILE A 3 26.53 -22.74 -12.26
C ILE A 3 27.29 -21.48 -12.67
N ARG A 4 26.57 -20.34 -12.74
CA ARG A 4 27.16 -19.02 -12.90
C ARG A 4 26.89 -18.21 -11.64
N ASP A 5 27.94 -18.02 -10.82
CA ASP A 5 27.85 -17.47 -9.49
C ASP A 5 28.99 -16.49 -9.20
N ARG A 6 28.95 -15.91 -7.99
CA ARG A 6 30.01 -15.04 -7.47
C ARG A 6 30.67 -15.66 -6.25
N ILE A 7 31.95 -15.43 -6.12
CA ILE A 7 32.68 -15.71 -4.90
C ILE A 7 32.27 -14.67 -3.86
N TRP A 8 31.67 -15.13 -2.75
CA TRP A 8 31.19 -14.22 -1.71
C TRP A 8 31.92 -14.35 -0.39
N GLY A 9 32.51 -15.50 -0.11
CA GLY A 9 33.30 -15.79 1.07
C GLY A 9 34.82 -15.63 0.83
N ASP A 10 35.59 -15.80 1.91
CA ASP A 10 37.03 -15.99 1.81
C ASP A 10 37.33 -17.40 1.29
N VAL A 11 38.38 -17.54 0.53
CA VAL A 11 38.84 -18.84 0.06
C VAL A 11 39.72 -19.45 1.14
N PHE A 12 39.35 -20.64 1.59
CA PHE A 12 40.12 -21.40 2.59
C PHE A 12 40.76 -22.61 1.91
N PHE A 13 41.90 -23.03 2.43
CA PHE A 13 42.44 -24.32 2.07
C PHE A 13 42.69 -25.21 3.30
N THR A 14 42.57 -26.50 3.10
CA THR A 14 42.86 -27.53 4.13
C THR A 14 43.90 -28.49 3.59
N GLU A 15 44.99 -28.71 4.36
CA GLU A 15 45.95 -29.72 4.03
C GLU A 15 45.44 -31.11 4.43
N VAL A 16 45.52 -32.06 3.48
CA VAL A 16 45.11 -33.45 3.77
C VAL A 16 46.21 -34.16 4.51
N LYS A 17 45.95 -34.59 5.76
CA LYS A 17 46.93 -35.33 6.60
C LYS A 17 47.52 -36.52 5.83
N GLY A 18 48.85 -36.56 5.81
CA GLY A 18 49.58 -37.66 5.18
C GLY A 18 49.69 -37.57 3.66
N SER A 19 49.31 -36.45 3.05
CA SER A 19 49.52 -36.17 1.61
C SER A 19 49.90 -34.73 1.41
N PHE A 20 50.69 -34.42 0.40
CA PHE A 20 51.03 -33.03 -0.01
C PHE A 20 49.86 -32.37 -0.80
N ARG A 21 48.64 -32.82 -0.61
CA ARG A 21 47.46 -32.31 -1.31
C ARG A 21 46.75 -31.22 -0.51
N LYS A 22 46.40 -30.12 -1.18
CA LYS A 22 45.55 -29.08 -0.62
C LYS A 22 44.15 -29.16 -1.20
N ILE A 23 43.13 -28.89 -0.40
CA ILE A 23 41.76 -28.74 -0.86
C ILE A 23 41.36 -27.29 -0.58
N TYR A 24 41.06 -26.53 -1.62
CA TYR A 24 40.52 -25.17 -1.51
C TYR A 24 39.01 -25.23 -1.44
N THR A 25 38.43 -24.55 -0.47
CA THR A 25 36.97 -24.34 -0.34
C THR A 25 36.65 -22.92 -0.75
N VAL A 26 35.81 -22.79 -1.77
CA VAL A 26 35.38 -21.50 -2.34
C VAL A 26 33.89 -21.39 -2.24
N SER A 27 33.38 -20.49 -1.43
CA SER A 27 31.93 -20.23 -1.32
C SER A 27 31.47 -19.33 -2.45
N ILE A 28 30.45 -19.77 -3.18
CA ILE A 28 29.84 -19.02 -4.29
C ILE A 28 28.35 -18.79 -4.02
N THR A 29 27.78 -17.72 -4.59
CA THR A 29 26.38 -17.32 -4.43
C THR A 29 25.85 -16.55 -5.63
N ASP A 30 24.60 -16.80 -6.02
CA ASP A 30 23.83 -15.96 -6.94
C ASP A 30 22.83 -15.04 -6.20
N TYR A 31 22.92 -14.98 -4.87
CA TYR A 31 22.02 -14.32 -3.93
C TYR A 31 20.64 -14.98 -3.75
N THR A 32 20.35 -16.10 -4.42
CA THR A 32 19.17 -16.94 -4.13
C THR A 32 19.54 -18.13 -3.26
N GLY A 33 20.80 -18.56 -3.35
CA GLY A 33 21.41 -19.61 -2.55
C GLY A 33 22.93 -19.52 -2.59
N SER A 34 23.59 -20.33 -1.76
CA SER A 34 25.05 -20.45 -1.68
C SER A 34 25.46 -21.90 -1.71
N ILE A 35 26.62 -22.18 -2.29
CA ILE A 35 27.18 -23.52 -2.34
C ILE A 35 28.72 -23.44 -2.26
N ASN A 36 29.34 -24.46 -1.68
CA ASN A 36 30.80 -24.55 -1.60
C ASN A 36 31.36 -25.36 -2.78
N LEU A 37 32.42 -24.82 -3.41
CA LEU A 37 33.26 -25.55 -4.32
C LEU A 37 34.41 -26.15 -3.56
N LYS A 38 34.74 -27.43 -3.80
CA LYS A 38 35.99 -28.06 -3.31
C LYS A 38 36.91 -28.38 -4.46
N ILE A 39 38.05 -27.70 -4.48
CA ILE A 39 39.07 -27.80 -5.56
C ILE A 39 40.26 -28.53 -5.00
N ARG A 40 40.62 -29.67 -5.62
CA ARG A 40 41.78 -30.44 -5.23
C ARG A 40 42.99 -29.93 -5.98
N ALA A 41 43.98 -29.42 -5.26
CA ALA A 41 45.28 -29.10 -5.85
C ALA A 41 46.20 -30.31 -5.83
N GLN A 42 46.89 -30.52 -6.92
CA GLN A 42 47.92 -31.55 -7.00
C GLN A 42 49.26 -31.01 -6.53
N GLU A 43 50.18 -31.91 -6.15
CA GLU A 43 51.54 -31.50 -5.77
C GLU A 43 52.26 -30.80 -6.94
N GLY A 44 52.76 -29.57 -6.65
CA GLY A 44 53.43 -28.73 -7.67
C GLY A 44 52.48 -27.91 -8.55
N GLU A 45 51.15 -27.98 -8.35
CA GLU A 45 50.19 -27.16 -9.09
C GLU A 45 50.22 -25.71 -8.56
N ASP A 46 50.28 -24.74 -9.47
CA ASP A 46 50.19 -23.30 -9.15
C ASP A 46 48.73 -22.96 -8.72
N CYS A 47 48.55 -22.73 -7.45
CA CYS A 47 47.25 -22.40 -6.85
C CYS A 47 47.11 -20.91 -6.50
N SER A 48 48.04 -20.06 -6.87
CA SER A 48 48.06 -18.62 -6.58
C SER A 48 46.77 -17.92 -6.97
N LYS A 49 46.09 -18.38 -8.05
CA LYS A 49 44.78 -17.87 -8.51
C LYS A 49 43.66 -18.05 -7.47
N TRP A 50 43.72 -19.10 -6.65
CA TRP A 50 42.73 -19.34 -5.62
C TRP A 50 43.02 -18.61 -4.32
N GLU A 51 44.32 -18.41 -4.01
CA GLU A 51 44.77 -17.76 -2.80
C GLU A 51 44.60 -16.23 -2.85
N SER A 52 44.58 -15.64 -4.05
CA SER A 52 44.51 -14.18 -4.26
C SER A 52 43.20 -13.69 -4.90
N ILE A 53 42.18 -14.55 -5.03
CA ILE A 53 40.95 -14.20 -5.75
C ILE A 53 40.11 -13.17 -4.97
N PRO A 54 39.72 -12.03 -5.57
CA PRO A 54 38.90 -11.05 -4.87
C PRO A 54 37.45 -11.53 -4.67
N LYS A 55 36.85 -11.19 -3.53
CA LYS A 55 35.42 -11.32 -3.32
C LYS A 55 34.65 -10.58 -4.42
N GLY A 56 33.53 -11.11 -4.84
CA GLY A 56 32.71 -10.54 -5.91
C GLY A 56 33.13 -10.95 -7.33
N THR A 57 34.24 -11.69 -7.48
CA THR A 57 34.63 -12.27 -8.78
C THR A 57 33.52 -13.22 -9.27
N THR A 58 33.10 -13.04 -10.52
CA THR A 58 32.10 -13.91 -11.13
C THR A 58 32.76 -15.12 -11.76
N VAL A 59 32.21 -16.30 -11.46
CA VAL A 59 32.71 -17.58 -11.97
C VAL A 59 31.59 -18.35 -12.69
N VAL A 60 31.99 -19.14 -13.68
CA VAL A 60 31.16 -20.20 -14.25
C VAL A 60 31.83 -21.52 -13.90
N VAL A 61 31.06 -22.36 -13.21
CA VAL A 61 31.56 -23.64 -12.69
C VAL A 61 30.81 -24.79 -13.34
N ARG A 62 31.55 -25.78 -13.80
CA ARG A 62 31.03 -27.06 -14.24
C ARG A 62 31.63 -28.16 -13.37
N GLY A 63 30.82 -29.01 -12.76
CA GLY A 63 31.28 -30.05 -11.86
C GLY A 63 30.17 -30.97 -11.36
N ASP A 64 30.56 -31.92 -10.51
CA ASP A 64 29.64 -32.84 -9.84
C ASP A 64 29.18 -32.25 -8.49
N CYS A 65 27.87 -32.27 -8.27
CA CYS A 65 27.29 -31.95 -6.97
C CYS A 65 27.09 -33.24 -6.17
N SER A 66 27.66 -33.27 -4.98
CA SER A 66 27.53 -34.42 -4.06
C SER A 66 27.45 -33.97 -2.62
N TYR A 67 26.83 -34.79 -1.78
CA TYR A 67 26.78 -34.57 -0.34
C TYR A 67 28.15 -34.85 0.30
N ASP A 68 28.69 -33.85 1.01
CA ASP A 68 29.92 -33.97 1.76
C ASP A 68 29.62 -34.29 3.24
N LYS A 69 30.02 -35.45 3.68
CA LYS A 69 29.79 -35.94 5.05
C LYS A 69 30.58 -35.18 6.14
N TYR A 70 31.59 -34.40 5.75
CA TYR A 70 32.39 -33.61 6.69
C TYR A 70 31.82 -32.20 6.90
N GLU A 71 31.22 -31.61 5.84
CA GLU A 71 30.52 -30.32 5.92
C GLU A 71 29.03 -30.48 6.22
N HIS A 72 28.51 -31.71 6.16
CA HIS A 72 27.07 -32.01 6.32
C HIS A 72 26.17 -31.23 5.35
N ASP A 73 26.69 -30.95 4.13
CA ASP A 73 25.99 -30.18 3.10
C ASP A 73 26.35 -30.64 1.69
N TYR A 74 25.62 -30.18 0.69
CA TYR A 74 25.95 -30.40 -0.70
C TYR A 74 27.07 -29.47 -1.14
N ILE A 75 28.06 -30.03 -1.86
CA ILE A 75 29.19 -29.29 -2.42
C ILE A 75 29.33 -29.60 -3.90
N VAL A 76 30.07 -28.76 -4.64
CA VAL A 76 30.45 -29.03 -6.02
C VAL A 76 31.94 -29.34 -6.11
N TRP A 77 32.27 -30.49 -6.74
CA TRP A 77 33.61 -30.81 -7.19
C TRP A 77 33.79 -30.33 -8.62
N PRO A 78 34.47 -29.21 -8.86
CA PRO A 78 34.54 -28.67 -10.22
C PRO A 78 35.53 -29.40 -11.09
N TYR A 79 35.15 -29.62 -12.36
CA TYR A 79 36.05 -29.98 -13.44
C TYR A 79 36.67 -28.75 -14.08
N ASP A 80 35.82 -27.72 -14.30
CA ASP A 80 36.19 -26.46 -14.89
C ASP A 80 35.66 -25.31 -14.07
N VAL A 81 36.50 -24.26 -13.91
CA VAL A 81 36.11 -22.98 -13.33
C VAL A 81 36.63 -21.87 -14.25
N LEU A 82 35.71 -21.13 -14.84
CA LEU A 82 36.00 -19.98 -15.68
C LEU A 82 35.75 -18.69 -14.91
N PHE A 83 36.73 -17.82 -14.86
CA PHE A 83 36.55 -16.46 -14.41
C PHE A 83 35.96 -15.63 -15.55
N VAL A 84 34.81 -15.00 -15.29
CA VAL A 84 34.10 -14.23 -16.32
C VAL A 84 33.88 -12.81 -15.84
N GLU A 85 34.05 -11.86 -16.73
CA GLU A 85 33.62 -10.50 -16.46
C GLU A 85 32.09 -10.43 -16.45
N ARG A 86 31.55 -9.82 -15.40
CA ARG A 86 30.12 -9.56 -15.35
C ARG A 86 29.79 -8.41 -16.29
N LYS A 87 28.98 -8.70 -17.31
CA LYS A 87 28.40 -7.65 -18.13
C LYS A 87 27.52 -6.76 -17.24
N LYS A 88 27.96 -5.53 -17.01
CA LYS A 88 27.19 -4.53 -16.27
C LYS A 88 26.00 -4.10 -17.13
N ARG A 89 24.86 -3.84 -16.47
CA ARG A 89 23.75 -3.20 -17.17
C ARG A 89 24.17 -1.79 -17.57
N GLU A 90 23.83 -1.40 -18.78
CA GLU A 90 24.06 -0.08 -19.36
C GLU A 90 22.70 0.50 -19.74
N ASP A 91 22.58 1.80 -19.63
CA ASP A 91 21.46 2.53 -20.20
C ASP A 91 21.89 3.03 -21.59
N ASN A 92 21.26 2.50 -22.63
CA ASN A 92 21.55 2.85 -24.02
C ASN A 92 20.54 3.86 -24.61
N ALA A 93 19.71 4.50 -23.77
CA ALA A 93 18.80 5.52 -24.22
C ALA A 93 19.57 6.73 -24.79
N PRO A 94 19.18 7.27 -25.96
CA PRO A 94 19.86 8.40 -26.58
C PRO A 94 19.73 9.68 -25.76
N VAL A 95 18.63 9.83 -25.03
CA VAL A 95 18.38 10.91 -24.07
C VAL A 95 18.22 10.28 -22.70
N LYS A 96 19.04 10.70 -21.74
CA LYS A 96 19.02 10.17 -20.39
C LYS A 96 17.89 10.78 -19.58
N ARG A 97 17.19 9.93 -18.85
CA ARG A 97 16.18 10.36 -17.88
C ARG A 97 16.87 10.91 -16.62
N VAL A 98 16.26 11.91 -16.02
CA VAL A 98 16.55 12.31 -14.63
C VAL A 98 15.46 11.69 -13.76
N GLU A 99 15.86 10.86 -12.79
CA GLU A 99 14.92 10.32 -11.81
C GLU A 99 14.68 11.37 -10.73
N LEU A 100 13.42 11.80 -10.60
CA LEU A 100 12.99 12.84 -9.67
C LEU A 100 12.18 12.30 -8.47
N HIS A 101 11.80 11.02 -8.50
CA HIS A 101 11.02 10.36 -7.45
C HIS A 101 11.65 9.00 -7.14
N LEU A 102 12.50 8.95 -6.13
CA LEU A 102 13.27 7.76 -5.78
C LEU A 102 13.36 7.58 -4.27
N HIS A 103 12.99 6.39 -3.82
CA HIS A 103 13.11 5.97 -2.43
C HIS A 103 14.33 5.08 -2.23
N THR A 104 14.95 5.22 -1.06
CA THR A 104 16.08 4.39 -0.65
C THR A 104 15.67 3.43 0.48
N LYS A 105 16.60 2.57 0.90
CA LYS A 105 16.38 1.66 2.06
C LYS A 105 16.05 2.39 3.37
N LEU A 106 16.17 3.72 3.40
CA LEU A 106 15.86 4.56 4.55
C LEU A 106 14.40 5.05 4.54
N SER A 107 13.68 4.87 3.42
CA SER A 107 12.23 4.91 3.34
C SER A 107 11.71 3.58 3.90
N SER A 108 11.14 3.61 5.11
CA SER A 108 10.78 2.39 5.85
C SER A 108 9.82 1.49 5.06
N MET A 109 10.21 0.21 4.88
CA MET A 109 9.40 -0.85 4.22
C MET A 109 9.05 -0.60 2.75
N ASP A 110 9.77 0.28 2.05
CA ASP A 110 9.41 0.73 0.71
C ASP A 110 10.47 0.43 -0.34
N ALA A 111 11.76 0.58 -0.04
CA ALA A 111 12.84 0.36 -1.00
C ALA A 111 14.06 -0.35 -0.41
N PHE A 112 14.94 -0.87 -1.30
CA PHE A 112 16.13 -1.64 -0.93
C PHE A 112 17.43 -0.97 -1.35
N CYS A 113 17.39 0.06 -2.19
CA CYS A 113 18.59 0.64 -2.74
C CYS A 113 19.34 1.47 -1.69
N ASP A 114 20.66 1.30 -1.68
CA ASP A 114 21.56 2.10 -0.88
C ASP A 114 21.70 3.52 -1.46
N PRO A 115 21.55 4.60 -0.65
CA PRO A 115 21.57 5.98 -1.15
C PRO A 115 22.83 6.29 -1.96
N GLY A 116 24.02 5.98 -1.43
CA GLY A 116 25.27 6.21 -2.13
C GLY A 116 25.46 5.29 -3.34
N GLY A 117 24.96 4.05 -3.25
CA GLY A 117 25.02 3.07 -4.34
C GLY A 117 24.19 3.48 -5.55
N ILE A 118 22.96 4.00 -5.33
CA ILE A 118 22.07 4.39 -6.43
C ILE A 118 22.57 5.67 -7.13
N VAL A 119 23.15 6.63 -6.39
CA VAL A 119 23.79 7.84 -6.95
C VAL A 119 24.93 7.45 -7.89
N LYS A 120 25.84 6.55 -7.45
CA LYS A 120 26.94 6.03 -8.29
C LYS A 120 26.42 5.25 -9.50
N LEU A 121 25.30 4.53 -9.35
CA LEU A 121 24.67 3.80 -10.46
C LEU A 121 24.13 4.75 -11.52
N ALA A 122 23.40 5.79 -11.12
CA ALA A 122 22.88 6.80 -12.04
C ALA A 122 23.97 7.48 -12.85
N HIS A 123 25.03 7.94 -12.17
CA HIS A 123 26.20 8.53 -12.84
C HIS A 123 26.84 7.55 -13.83
N ARG A 124 27.08 6.30 -13.42
CA ARG A 124 27.65 5.26 -14.30
C ARG A 124 26.78 4.98 -15.53
N MET A 125 25.47 5.11 -15.42
CA MET A 125 24.53 4.97 -16.54
C MET A 125 24.44 6.22 -17.43
N GLY A 126 25.18 7.29 -17.08
CA GLY A 126 25.23 8.54 -17.84
C GLY A 126 24.07 9.48 -17.57
N HIS A 127 23.33 9.30 -16.47
CA HIS A 127 22.31 10.25 -16.07
C HIS A 127 22.96 11.54 -15.57
N PRO A 128 22.48 12.72 -15.98
CA PRO A 128 23.05 14.00 -15.57
C PRO A 128 22.71 14.39 -14.13
N ALA A 129 21.66 13.80 -13.58
CA ALA A 129 21.19 14.06 -12.23
C ALA A 129 20.37 12.90 -11.67
N ILE A 130 20.19 12.89 -10.35
CA ILE A 130 19.26 12.01 -9.63
C ILE A 130 18.72 12.72 -8.40
N ALA A 131 17.45 12.50 -8.05
CA ALA A 131 16.87 12.93 -6.79
C ALA A 131 16.87 11.79 -5.78
N ILE A 132 16.92 12.13 -4.49
CA ILE A 132 16.58 11.26 -3.36
C ILE A 132 15.38 11.88 -2.69
N THR A 133 14.27 11.13 -2.64
CA THR A 133 12.95 11.62 -2.17
C THR A 133 12.27 10.61 -1.25
N ASP A 134 12.96 10.23 -0.18
CA ASP A 134 12.43 9.28 0.81
C ASP A 134 11.16 9.83 1.50
N HIS A 135 10.28 8.93 1.96
CA HIS A 135 9.03 9.27 2.63
C HIS A 135 9.24 9.97 3.98
N GLY A 136 8.96 11.26 4.04
CA GLY A 136 8.97 12.06 5.27
C GLY A 136 10.32 12.16 5.98
N VAL A 137 11.42 11.70 5.36
CA VAL A 137 12.73 11.58 6.00
C VAL A 137 13.86 12.06 5.10
N CYS A 138 14.99 12.45 5.72
CA CYS A 138 16.19 12.98 5.05
C CYS A 138 17.46 12.15 5.36
N GLN A 139 17.33 11.00 6.00
CA GLN A 139 18.45 10.19 6.47
C GLN A 139 19.35 9.68 5.35
N GLY A 140 18.84 9.58 4.11
CA GLY A 140 19.62 9.18 2.93
C GLY A 140 20.61 10.25 2.42
N TYR A 141 20.43 11.50 2.81
CA TYR A 141 21.22 12.61 2.25
C TYR A 141 22.72 12.53 2.54
N PRO A 142 23.22 12.22 3.74
CA PRO A 142 24.66 12.17 3.99
C PRO A 142 25.39 11.15 3.11
N GLU A 143 24.83 9.94 2.97
CA GLU A 143 25.44 8.90 2.12
C GLU A 143 25.38 9.27 0.63
N ALA A 144 24.26 9.84 0.17
CA ALA A 144 24.10 10.32 -1.19
C ALA A 144 25.06 11.48 -1.50
N MET A 145 25.22 12.44 -0.57
CA MET A 145 26.14 13.57 -0.69
C MET A 145 27.58 13.10 -0.81
N LEU A 146 28.04 12.21 0.06
CA LEU A 146 29.40 11.67 -0.01
C LEU A 146 29.67 10.96 -1.35
N ALA A 147 28.66 10.29 -1.90
CA ALA A 147 28.78 9.68 -3.22
C ALA A 147 28.86 10.73 -4.34
N ALA A 148 28.05 11.79 -4.28
CA ALA A 148 28.07 12.90 -5.22
C ALA A 148 29.39 13.67 -5.16
N ASP A 149 29.92 13.97 -3.96
CA ASP A 149 31.20 14.61 -3.76
C ASP A 149 32.38 13.82 -4.38
N ALA A 150 32.29 12.49 -4.29
CA ALA A 150 33.28 11.63 -4.94
C ALA A 150 33.19 11.69 -6.49
N ILE A 151 31.98 11.81 -7.04
CA ILE A 151 31.70 11.96 -8.48
C ILE A 151 32.17 13.33 -8.96
N HIS A 152 31.92 14.40 -8.22
CA HIS A 152 32.30 15.78 -8.57
C HIS A 152 33.80 15.98 -8.79
N LYS A 153 34.64 15.09 -8.28
CA LYS A 153 36.09 15.10 -8.56
C LYS A 153 36.42 14.83 -10.03
N THR A 154 35.52 14.12 -10.74
CA THR A 154 35.69 13.72 -12.15
C THR A 154 34.63 14.29 -13.07
N ASP A 155 33.44 14.56 -12.55
CA ASP A 155 32.30 15.12 -13.27
C ASP A 155 31.58 16.15 -12.37
N PRO A 156 32.00 17.42 -12.40
CA PRO A 156 31.42 18.48 -11.58
C PRO A 156 30.00 18.89 -12.01
N ASP A 157 29.54 18.49 -13.20
CA ASP A 157 28.23 18.84 -13.73
C ASP A 157 27.12 17.89 -13.27
N PHE A 158 27.47 16.70 -12.75
CA PHE A 158 26.51 15.77 -12.19
C PHE A 158 25.76 16.37 -10.98
N LYS A 159 24.44 16.24 -10.94
CA LYS A 159 23.62 16.87 -9.89
C LYS A 159 22.94 15.84 -9.01
N LEU A 160 23.11 15.99 -7.70
CA LEU A 160 22.29 15.36 -6.69
C LEU A 160 21.19 16.34 -6.25
N ILE A 161 19.93 15.93 -6.37
CA ILE A 161 18.77 16.71 -5.99
C ILE A 161 18.26 16.17 -4.66
N TYR A 162 18.16 17.02 -3.65
CA TYR A 162 17.62 16.68 -2.35
C TYR A 162 16.13 16.99 -2.34
N GLY A 163 15.31 16.00 -2.04
CA GLY A 163 13.87 16.10 -1.97
C GLY A 163 13.32 15.19 -0.88
N CYS A 164 12.10 15.39 -0.51
CA CYS A 164 11.38 14.57 0.47
C CYS A 164 9.96 14.37 -0.04
N GLU A 165 9.45 13.16 0.01
CA GLU A 165 8.04 12.91 -0.24
C GLU A 165 7.24 13.31 1.00
N ALA A 166 6.65 14.49 0.94
CA ALA A 166 5.89 15.03 2.05
C ALA A 166 4.48 14.46 2.08
N TYR A 167 3.98 14.19 3.28
CA TYR A 167 2.58 13.88 3.50
C TYR A 167 1.80 15.19 3.62
N PHE A 168 0.98 15.45 2.60
CA PHE A 168 0.04 16.57 2.65
C PHE A 168 -1.28 16.11 3.25
N VAL A 169 -1.70 16.75 4.31
CA VAL A 169 -3.02 16.58 4.91
C VAL A 169 -3.83 17.80 4.56
N ASP A 170 -4.85 17.59 3.72
CA ASP A 170 -5.84 18.64 3.45
C ASP A 170 -6.84 18.66 4.59
N ASP A 171 -6.67 19.60 5.48
CA ASP A 171 -7.55 19.83 6.63
C ASP A 171 -8.70 20.82 6.33
N MET A 172 -8.84 21.18 5.06
CA MET A 172 -9.99 21.94 4.54
C MET A 172 -11.02 21.03 3.86
N ILE A 173 -10.87 19.68 3.98
CA ILE A 173 -11.82 18.73 3.41
C ILE A 173 -13.20 18.97 4.04
N PRO A 174 -14.24 19.28 3.25
CA PRO A 174 -15.57 19.51 3.76
C PRO A 174 -16.20 18.21 4.30
N CYS A 175 -17.08 18.35 5.28
CA CYS A 175 -17.93 17.24 5.74
C CYS A 175 -19.18 17.10 4.87
N VAL A 176 -19.66 18.19 4.29
CA VAL A 176 -20.89 18.27 3.49
C VAL A 176 -20.55 18.60 2.05
N TYR A 177 -21.12 17.83 1.14
CA TYR A 177 -20.98 17.98 -0.31
C TYR A 177 -22.36 18.13 -0.95
N GLY A 178 -22.49 18.98 -1.94
CA GLY A 178 -23.73 19.27 -2.66
C GLY A 178 -24.36 20.60 -2.24
N VAL A 179 -25.60 20.80 -2.68
CA VAL A 179 -26.24 22.12 -2.59
C VAL A 179 -27.53 22.16 -1.78
N LYS A 180 -28.06 20.99 -1.38
CA LYS A 180 -29.28 20.94 -0.59
C LYS A 180 -29.00 21.31 0.85
N ASP A 181 -29.80 22.20 1.41
CA ASP A 181 -29.74 22.59 2.81
C ASP A 181 -30.99 22.11 3.55
N GLU A 182 -30.80 21.61 4.76
CA GLU A 182 -31.85 21.15 5.65
C GLU A 182 -31.51 21.56 7.09
N PRO A 183 -32.52 21.83 7.93
CA PRO A 183 -32.29 22.00 9.36
C PRO A 183 -31.78 20.68 9.98
N LEU A 184 -30.98 20.75 11.06
CA LEU A 184 -30.40 19.53 11.69
C LEU A 184 -31.45 18.59 12.28
N ASN A 185 -32.64 19.06 12.60
CA ASN A 185 -33.78 18.24 13.01
C ASN A 185 -34.61 17.73 11.81
N GLY A 186 -34.15 17.91 10.58
CA GLY A 186 -34.76 17.40 9.35
C GLY A 186 -34.67 15.88 9.19
N GLU A 187 -34.88 15.43 7.96
CA GLU A 187 -34.80 14.02 7.61
C GLU A 187 -33.54 13.72 6.80
N PHE A 188 -32.82 12.68 7.23
CA PHE A 188 -31.58 12.22 6.61
C PHE A 188 -31.68 10.74 6.28
N CYS A 189 -31.11 10.32 5.15
CA CYS A 189 -30.93 8.92 4.81
C CYS A 189 -29.49 8.50 5.13
N VAL A 190 -29.32 7.79 6.23
CA VAL A 190 -28.02 7.22 6.64
C VAL A 190 -27.88 5.85 6.01
N PHE A 191 -26.77 5.59 5.31
CA PHE A 191 -26.63 4.36 4.55
C PHE A 191 -25.20 3.82 4.61
N ASP A 192 -25.07 2.55 4.23
CA ASP A 192 -23.79 1.84 4.07
C ASP A 192 -23.89 0.89 2.89
N THR A 193 -22.76 0.55 2.26
CA THR A 193 -22.73 -0.35 1.10
C THR A 193 -21.69 -1.44 1.25
N GLU A 194 -22.07 -2.68 0.92
CA GLU A 194 -21.14 -3.78 0.72
C GLU A 194 -20.84 -3.98 -0.76
N THR A 195 -19.61 -4.39 -1.07
CA THR A 195 -19.12 -4.41 -2.46
C THR A 195 -18.28 -5.65 -2.73
N THR A 196 -18.02 -5.95 -4.01
CA THR A 196 -17.12 -7.04 -4.43
C THR A 196 -15.64 -6.71 -4.27
N GLY A 197 -15.29 -5.47 -3.88
CA GLY A 197 -13.90 -5.00 -3.69
C GLY A 197 -13.83 -3.49 -3.53
N LEU A 198 -12.66 -2.87 -3.70
CA LEU A 198 -12.43 -1.47 -3.32
C LEU A 198 -12.44 -0.46 -4.49
N ASP A 199 -12.37 -0.91 -5.73
CA ASP A 199 -12.32 -0.02 -6.90
C ASP A 199 -13.67 0.06 -7.61
N PRO A 200 -14.42 1.17 -7.50
CA PRO A 200 -15.75 1.32 -8.12
C PRO A 200 -15.72 1.24 -9.66
N GLY A 201 -14.54 1.38 -10.28
CA GLY A 201 -14.38 1.24 -11.74
C GLY A 201 -14.56 -0.19 -12.25
N VAL A 202 -14.29 -1.20 -11.43
CA VAL A 202 -14.30 -2.62 -11.79
C VAL A 202 -15.08 -3.50 -10.81
N GLU A 203 -15.50 -2.95 -9.68
CA GLU A 203 -16.24 -3.65 -8.62
C GLU A 203 -17.72 -3.25 -8.61
N TYR A 204 -18.55 -4.05 -7.94
CA TYR A 204 -20.00 -3.94 -7.93
C TYR A 204 -20.53 -3.91 -6.51
N LEU A 205 -21.72 -3.35 -6.33
CA LEU A 205 -22.48 -3.43 -5.09
C LEU A 205 -22.95 -4.87 -4.84
N THR A 206 -23.00 -5.28 -3.56
CA THR A 206 -23.54 -6.58 -3.11
C THR A 206 -24.65 -6.45 -2.07
N GLU A 207 -24.69 -5.34 -1.32
CA GLU A 207 -25.76 -4.98 -0.38
C GLU A 207 -25.85 -3.46 -0.27
N ILE A 208 -27.03 -2.93 -0.06
CA ILE A 208 -27.30 -1.52 0.30
C ILE A 208 -28.20 -1.55 1.52
N GLY A 209 -27.69 -1.06 2.65
CA GLY A 209 -28.45 -0.86 3.87
C GLY A 209 -28.65 0.62 4.14
N ALA A 210 -29.83 1.02 4.59
CA ALA A 210 -30.10 2.40 4.93
C ALA A 210 -31.14 2.55 6.04
N VAL A 211 -31.08 3.69 6.73
CA VAL A 211 -32.09 4.08 7.71
C VAL A 211 -32.46 5.55 7.52
N ILE A 212 -33.70 5.89 7.80
CA ILE A 212 -34.11 7.29 7.90
C ILE A 212 -33.95 7.76 9.36
N VAL A 213 -33.19 8.84 9.51
CA VAL A 213 -33.10 9.60 10.76
C VAL A 213 -34.03 10.80 10.67
N ARG A 214 -34.91 10.96 11.67
CA ARG A 214 -35.85 12.08 11.79
C ARG A 214 -35.88 12.55 13.25
N ASN A 215 -35.72 13.86 13.47
CA ASN A 215 -35.67 14.47 14.81
C ASN A 215 -34.65 13.79 15.77
N GLY A 216 -33.52 13.31 15.24
CA GLY A 216 -32.49 12.63 16.04
C GLY A 216 -32.83 11.19 16.45
N GLU A 217 -33.78 10.52 15.76
CA GLU A 217 -34.15 9.14 15.98
C GLU A 217 -34.20 8.37 14.65
N VAL A 218 -33.85 7.07 14.69
CA VAL A 218 -34.01 6.15 13.55
C VAL A 218 -35.48 5.74 13.49
N VAL A 219 -36.11 5.97 12.33
CA VAL A 219 -37.58 5.75 12.16
C VAL A 219 -37.94 4.75 11.08
N GLU A 220 -37.12 4.53 10.08
CA GLU A 220 -37.40 3.61 8.95
C GLU A 220 -36.09 2.91 8.57
N GLU A 221 -36.21 1.68 8.05
CA GLU A 221 -35.07 0.86 7.61
C GLU A 221 -35.30 0.36 6.19
N PHE A 222 -34.21 0.26 5.44
CA PHE A 222 -34.16 -0.32 4.08
C PHE A 222 -32.94 -1.26 4.02
N ASP A 223 -33.16 -2.44 3.44
CA ASP A 223 -32.09 -3.39 3.18
C ASP A 223 -32.35 -4.13 1.86
N THR A 224 -31.35 -4.21 1.01
CA THR A 224 -31.44 -4.98 -0.21
C THR A 224 -30.09 -5.58 -0.59
N PHE A 225 -30.07 -6.88 -0.86
CA PHE A 225 -28.95 -7.48 -1.59
C PHE A 225 -28.95 -7.03 -3.03
N VAL A 226 -27.77 -7.00 -3.63
CA VAL A 226 -27.58 -6.64 -5.04
C VAL A 226 -26.85 -7.78 -5.74
N LYS A 227 -27.39 -8.25 -6.86
CA LYS A 227 -26.72 -9.21 -7.71
C LYS A 227 -25.57 -8.52 -8.48
N PRO A 228 -24.32 -8.80 -8.12
CA PRO A 228 -23.18 -8.14 -8.77
C PRO A 228 -22.93 -8.65 -10.18
N GLY A 229 -22.32 -7.84 -11.03
CA GLY A 229 -21.95 -8.21 -12.40
C GLY A 229 -20.79 -9.22 -12.52
N LYS A 230 -20.25 -9.68 -11.37
CA LYS A 230 -19.18 -10.68 -11.29
C LYS A 230 -19.29 -11.52 -10.02
N PRO A 231 -18.65 -12.70 -9.94
CA PRO A 231 -18.67 -13.51 -8.73
C PRO A 231 -18.01 -12.82 -7.53
N ILE A 232 -18.59 -13.02 -6.35
CA ILE A 232 -18.04 -12.61 -5.06
C ILE A 232 -16.90 -13.57 -4.71
N THR A 233 -15.72 -13.03 -4.35
CA THR A 233 -14.55 -13.85 -3.99
C THR A 233 -14.68 -14.38 -2.55
N SER A 234 -13.99 -15.49 -2.23
CA SER A 234 -13.97 -16.05 -0.87
C SER A 234 -13.54 -15.04 0.19
N LYS A 235 -12.57 -14.19 -0.16
CA LYS A 235 -12.08 -13.13 0.73
C LYS A 235 -13.17 -12.10 1.09
N ILE A 236 -14.01 -11.73 0.12
CA ILE A 236 -15.14 -10.80 0.37
C ILE A 236 -16.23 -11.52 1.16
N THR A 237 -16.52 -12.77 0.82
CA THR A 237 -17.48 -13.58 1.62
C THR A 237 -17.02 -13.75 3.07
N GLU A 238 -15.74 -13.96 3.32
CA GLU A 238 -15.20 -14.05 4.69
C GLU A 238 -15.35 -12.72 5.45
N LEU A 239 -15.26 -11.59 4.75
CA LEU A 239 -15.38 -10.26 5.35
C LEU A 239 -16.83 -9.87 5.64
N THR A 240 -17.74 -10.05 4.66
CA THR A 240 -19.11 -9.51 4.69
C THR A 240 -20.17 -10.58 5.02
N GLY A 241 -19.80 -11.86 4.96
CA GLY A 241 -20.74 -12.98 5.06
C GLY A 241 -21.65 -13.15 3.85
N ILE A 242 -21.51 -12.33 2.80
CA ILE A 242 -22.33 -12.38 1.60
C ILE A 242 -21.74 -13.40 0.62
N THR A 243 -22.55 -14.40 0.26
CA THR A 243 -22.16 -15.46 -0.68
C THR A 243 -22.80 -15.26 -2.06
N ASN A 244 -22.24 -15.91 -3.09
CA ASN A 244 -22.81 -15.88 -4.44
C ASN A 244 -24.23 -16.45 -4.48
N GLU A 245 -24.52 -17.47 -3.66
CA GLU A 245 -25.85 -18.08 -3.55
C GLU A 245 -26.86 -17.10 -2.96
N ARG A 246 -26.43 -16.28 -1.98
CA ARG A 246 -27.30 -15.31 -1.30
C ARG A 246 -27.76 -14.19 -2.23
N VAL A 247 -26.92 -13.79 -3.17
CA VAL A 247 -27.23 -12.73 -4.15
C VAL A 247 -27.74 -13.25 -5.50
N ALA A 248 -27.86 -14.57 -5.66
CA ALA A 248 -28.20 -15.19 -6.95
C ALA A 248 -29.57 -14.72 -7.49
N ASP A 249 -30.54 -14.57 -6.60
CA ASP A 249 -31.91 -14.13 -6.90
C ASP A 249 -32.18 -12.67 -6.52
N ALA A 250 -31.14 -11.93 -6.08
CA ALA A 250 -31.25 -10.52 -5.74
C ALA A 250 -31.46 -9.65 -7.00
N PRO A 251 -32.08 -8.46 -6.85
CA PRO A 251 -32.18 -7.50 -7.94
C PRO A 251 -30.80 -7.10 -8.48
N GLY A 252 -30.74 -6.78 -9.77
CA GLY A 252 -29.52 -6.21 -10.37
C GLY A 252 -29.25 -4.78 -9.89
N GLU A 253 -28.03 -4.25 -10.15
CA GLU A 253 -27.64 -2.92 -9.68
C GLU A 253 -28.65 -1.81 -10.05
N ALA A 254 -29.20 -1.82 -11.26
CA ALA A 254 -30.15 -0.80 -11.70
C ALA A 254 -31.45 -0.81 -10.91
N GLU A 255 -31.97 -1.99 -10.59
CA GLU A 255 -33.21 -2.17 -9.85
C GLU A 255 -33.01 -1.85 -8.37
N ALA A 256 -31.94 -2.38 -7.76
CA ALA A 256 -31.58 -2.11 -6.38
C ALA A 256 -31.30 -0.62 -6.13
N LEU A 257 -30.54 0.02 -7.04
CA LEU A 257 -30.27 1.45 -6.93
C LEU A 257 -31.54 2.29 -7.06
N LYS A 258 -32.46 1.91 -7.97
CA LYS A 258 -33.73 2.61 -8.08
C LYS A 258 -34.58 2.47 -6.81
N ALA A 259 -34.69 1.28 -6.25
CA ALA A 259 -35.40 1.05 -5.00
C ALA A 259 -34.77 1.85 -3.83
N PHE A 260 -33.44 1.92 -3.77
CA PHE A 260 -32.74 2.75 -2.81
C PHE A 260 -33.02 4.25 -3.01
N LEU A 261 -32.98 4.74 -4.23
CA LEU A 261 -33.28 6.16 -4.52
C LEU A 261 -34.75 6.52 -4.23
N ASP A 262 -35.68 5.60 -4.48
CA ASP A 262 -37.07 5.77 -4.09
C ASP A 262 -37.22 5.86 -2.56
N PHE A 263 -36.45 5.07 -1.79
CA PHE A 263 -36.40 5.16 -0.33
C PHE A 263 -35.72 6.45 0.16
N VAL A 264 -34.65 6.90 -0.50
CA VAL A 264 -33.98 8.16 -0.20
C VAL A 264 -34.92 9.35 -0.36
N ASP A 265 -35.80 9.31 -1.37
CA ASP A 265 -36.83 10.33 -1.64
C ASP A 265 -36.27 11.77 -1.58
N GLY A 266 -35.11 11.97 -2.20
CA GLY A 266 -34.43 13.26 -2.27
C GLY A 266 -33.84 13.78 -0.95
N ARG A 267 -33.80 13.00 0.13
CA ARG A 267 -33.18 13.36 1.39
C ARG A 267 -31.65 13.49 1.25
N ILE A 268 -31.02 14.22 2.17
CA ILE A 268 -29.56 14.29 2.26
C ILE A 268 -29.04 12.91 2.71
N LEU A 269 -28.05 12.40 1.96
CA LEU A 269 -27.38 11.16 2.26
C LEU A 269 -26.33 11.34 3.34
N VAL A 270 -26.16 10.30 4.18
CA VAL A 270 -25.13 10.29 5.23
C VAL A 270 -24.46 8.93 5.23
N ALA A 271 -23.12 8.88 5.12
CA ALA A 271 -22.38 7.64 5.26
C ALA A 271 -21.00 7.86 5.89
N HIS A 272 -20.36 6.79 6.32
CA HIS A 272 -19.05 6.85 6.94
C HIS A 272 -17.94 6.63 5.92
N ASN A 273 -17.07 7.61 5.68
CA ASN A 273 -16.14 7.66 4.57
C ASN A 273 -16.85 7.76 3.19
N ALA A 274 -18.00 8.40 3.21
CA ALA A 274 -18.91 8.52 2.07
C ALA A 274 -18.23 9.02 0.79
N HIS A 275 -17.43 10.08 0.91
CA HIS A 275 -16.77 10.74 -0.22
C HIS A 275 -15.78 9.80 -0.94
N SER A 276 -15.03 9.03 -0.18
CA SER A 276 -13.98 8.17 -0.72
C SER A 276 -14.49 6.78 -1.13
N PHE A 277 -15.63 6.32 -0.61
CA PHE A 277 -16.12 4.96 -0.84
C PHE A 277 -17.56 4.93 -1.37
N ASP A 278 -18.56 5.02 -0.53
CA ASP A 278 -19.95 4.69 -0.86
C ASP A 278 -20.52 5.52 -2.02
N ILE A 279 -20.32 6.82 -1.99
CA ILE A 279 -20.79 7.73 -3.05
C ILE A 279 -20.13 7.40 -4.39
N ARG A 280 -18.87 6.97 -4.38
CA ARG A 280 -18.18 6.56 -5.61
C ARG A 280 -18.77 5.29 -6.20
N PHE A 281 -19.13 4.32 -5.35
CA PHE A 281 -19.80 3.09 -5.78
C PHE A 281 -21.20 3.36 -6.30
N LEU A 282 -22.00 4.17 -5.60
CA LEU A 282 -23.34 4.57 -6.07
C LEU A 282 -23.26 5.34 -7.39
N ARG A 283 -22.30 6.26 -7.55
CA ARG A 283 -22.07 6.97 -8.83
C ARG A 283 -21.67 6.02 -9.96
N ALA A 284 -20.81 5.03 -9.67
CA ALA A 284 -20.41 4.03 -10.65
C ALA A 284 -21.60 3.13 -11.07
N ALA A 285 -22.39 2.68 -10.12
CA ALA A 285 -23.62 1.91 -10.35
C ALA A 285 -24.65 2.73 -11.14
N ALA A 286 -24.86 3.99 -10.79
CA ALA A 286 -25.75 4.92 -11.49
C ALA A 286 -25.31 5.11 -12.94
N LYS A 287 -24.01 5.33 -13.17
CA LYS A 287 -23.44 5.45 -14.53
C LYS A 287 -23.64 4.18 -15.35
N ARG A 288 -23.39 2.99 -14.77
CA ARG A 288 -23.63 1.71 -15.46
C ARG A 288 -25.10 1.50 -15.80
N SER A 289 -26.00 1.99 -14.93
CA SER A 289 -27.45 1.87 -15.06
C SER A 289 -28.13 2.98 -15.86
N GLY A 290 -27.38 4.01 -16.28
CA GLY A 290 -27.94 5.17 -16.98
C GLY A 290 -28.85 6.04 -16.10
N ILE A 291 -28.64 6.03 -14.78
CA ILE A 291 -29.38 6.81 -13.79
C ILE A 291 -28.61 8.08 -13.46
N GLU A 292 -29.28 9.23 -13.43
CA GLU A 292 -28.67 10.47 -12.94
C GLU A 292 -28.59 10.47 -11.43
N PHE A 293 -27.40 10.77 -10.85
CA PHE A 293 -27.15 10.71 -9.42
C PHE A 293 -26.15 11.79 -8.97
N GLU A 294 -26.68 12.90 -8.50
CA GLU A 294 -25.92 14.04 -7.95
C GLU A 294 -26.49 14.41 -6.57
N PRO A 295 -26.21 13.59 -5.53
CA PRO A 295 -26.77 13.82 -4.20
C PRO A 295 -26.05 14.92 -3.44
N THR A 296 -26.75 15.52 -2.49
CA THR A 296 -26.12 16.17 -1.34
C THR A 296 -25.86 15.10 -0.27
N TYR A 297 -24.66 15.09 0.31
CA TYR A 297 -24.30 14.07 1.31
C TYR A 297 -23.35 14.61 2.37
N ILE A 298 -23.36 13.95 3.52
CA ILE A 298 -22.50 14.20 4.69
C ILE A 298 -21.57 13.01 4.89
N ASP A 299 -20.27 13.30 5.05
CA ASP A 299 -19.25 12.30 5.39
C ASP A 299 -18.98 12.33 6.89
N THR A 300 -19.45 11.31 7.60
CA THR A 300 -19.33 11.24 9.06
C THR A 300 -17.91 10.91 9.52
N LEU A 301 -17.04 10.38 8.67
CA LEU A 301 -15.62 10.17 9.01
C LEU A 301 -14.93 11.54 9.20
N THR A 302 -15.04 12.42 8.21
CA THR A 302 -14.48 13.77 8.26
C THR A 302 -15.11 14.58 9.42
N MET A 303 -16.42 14.43 9.60
CA MET A 303 -17.16 15.06 10.69
C MET A 303 -16.67 14.58 12.06
N ALA A 304 -16.46 13.26 12.25
CA ALA A 304 -15.93 12.69 13.50
C ALA A 304 -14.50 13.15 13.80
N GLN A 305 -13.64 13.25 12.77
CA GLN A 305 -12.28 13.77 12.92
C GLN A 305 -12.28 15.22 13.44
N ALA A 306 -13.22 16.03 12.99
CA ALA A 306 -13.36 17.40 13.43
C ALA A 306 -13.99 17.52 14.84
N MET A 307 -14.97 16.66 15.15
CA MET A 307 -15.73 16.75 16.42
C MET A 307 -15.04 16.07 17.60
N TYR A 308 -14.33 14.97 17.37
CA TYR A 308 -13.75 14.11 18.40
C TYR A 308 -12.23 13.91 18.18
N PRO A 309 -11.42 14.99 18.24
CA PRO A 309 -9.99 14.89 17.99
C PRO A 309 -9.28 14.00 19.04
N GLY A 310 -8.23 13.29 18.59
CA GLY A 310 -7.38 12.48 19.50
C GLY A 310 -7.80 11.03 19.66
N LEU A 311 -8.79 10.53 18.93
CA LEU A 311 -9.06 9.10 18.85
C LEU A 311 -7.92 8.39 18.11
N HIS A 312 -7.58 7.17 18.53
CA HIS A 312 -6.49 6.39 17.90
C HIS A 312 -6.81 5.97 16.45
N ASN A 313 -8.08 5.90 16.08
CA ASN A 313 -8.61 5.83 14.72
C ASN A 313 -10.08 6.27 14.73
N TYR A 314 -10.64 6.48 13.54
CA TYR A 314 -12.01 6.93 13.33
C TYR A 314 -12.89 5.89 12.64
N LYS A 315 -12.62 4.59 12.86
CA LYS A 315 -13.54 3.53 12.43
C LYS A 315 -14.87 3.67 13.16
N GLN A 316 -15.97 3.32 12.50
CA GLN A 316 -17.33 3.42 13.06
C GLN A 316 -17.45 2.75 14.44
N GLY A 317 -16.89 1.54 14.62
CA GLY A 317 -16.87 0.86 15.92
C GLY A 317 -16.09 1.60 17.01
N THR A 318 -15.03 2.35 16.65
CA THR A 318 -14.28 3.18 17.61
C THR A 318 -15.10 4.38 18.05
N ILE A 319 -15.78 5.04 17.12
CA ILE A 319 -16.67 6.18 17.41
C ILE A 319 -17.86 5.70 18.24
N ASN A 320 -18.48 4.57 17.85
CA ASN A 320 -19.60 3.98 18.60
C ASN A 320 -19.24 3.73 20.07
N LYS A 321 -18.03 3.17 20.30
CA LYS A 321 -17.52 2.94 21.67
C LYS A 321 -17.20 4.25 22.40
N HIS A 322 -16.65 5.25 21.71
CA HIS A 322 -16.36 6.56 22.30
C HIS A 322 -17.64 7.28 22.78
N LEU A 323 -18.72 7.13 22.01
CA LEU A 323 -20.02 7.71 22.31
C LEU A 323 -20.88 6.82 23.25
N GLU A 324 -20.31 5.71 23.77
CA GLU A 324 -20.97 4.76 24.68
C GLU A 324 -22.30 4.19 24.13
N LEU A 325 -22.38 4.04 22.79
CA LEU A 325 -23.57 3.49 22.11
C LEU A 325 -23.59 1.95 22.15
N PRO A 326 -24.77 1.32 21.98
CA PRO A 326 -24.90 -0.14 21.96
C PRO A 326 -24.00 -0.80 20.92
N ALA A 327 -23.40 -1.95 21.28
CA ALA A 327 -22.61 -2.74 20.35
C ALA A 327 -23.50 -3.30 19.21
N TYR A 328 -22.90 -3.51 18.04
CA TYR A 328 -23.54 -4.03 16.85
C TYR A 328 -22.61 -5.01 16.12
N GLU A 329 -23.15 -5.85 15.24
CA GLU A 329 -22.35 -6.72 14.36
C GLU A 329 -21.94 -5.93 13.10
N ALA A 330 -20.65 -5.76 12.90
CA ALA A 330 -20.12 -5.03 11.74
C ALA A 330 -20.13 -5.91 10.47
N HIS A 331 -20.02 -5.25 9.32
CA HIS A 331 -19.98 -5.86 7.98
C HIS A 331 -21.32 -6.43 7.49
N ARG A 332 -22.41 -5.77 7.89
CA ARG A 332 -23.74 -5.91 7.35
C ARG A 332 -24.31 -4.52 7.13
N ALA A 333 -24.58 -4.16 5.86
CA ALA A 333 -24.93 -2.80 5.50
C ALA A 333 -26.14 -2.24 6.28
N CYS A 334 -27.15 -3.07 6.58
CA CYS A 334 -28.28 -2.66 7.37
C CYS A 334 -27.91 -2.36 8.84
N GLU A 335 -27.10 -3.23 9.48
CA GLU A 335 -26.68 -3.03 10.88
C GLU A 335 -25.67 -1.89 11.01
N ASP A 336 -24.76 -1.76 10.05
CA ASP A 336 -23.79 -0.68 9.99
C ASP A 336 -24.50 0.66 9.77
N SER A 337 -25.48 0.76 8.88
CA SER A 337 -26.29 1.97 8.68
C SER A 337 -27.13 2.34 9.90
N ALA A 338 -27.73 1.36 10.60
CA ALA A 338 -28.47 1.61 11.82
C ALA A 338 -27.56 2.08 12.98
N ALA A 339 -26.37 1.49 13.12
CA ALA A 339 -25.35 1.93 14.07
C ALA A 339 -24.86 3.33 13.74
N LEU A 340 -24.60 3.60 12.47
CA LEU A 340 -24.21 4.93 11.99
C LEU A 340 -25.30 5.96 12.21
N GLY A 341 -26.56 5.58 12.01
CA GLY A 341 -27.71 6.44 12.31
C GLY A 341 -27.74 6.90 13.77
N ARG A 342 -27.46 6.00 14.72
CA ARG A 342 -27.35 6.36 16.15
C ARG A 342 -26.16 7.28 16.42
N ILE A 343 -25.00 7.01 15.81
CA ILE A 343 -23.82 7.88 15.91
C ILE A 343 -24.17 9.29 15.38
N PHE A 344 -24.78 9.34 14.19
CA PHE A 344 -25.17 10.60 13.56
C PHE A 344 -26.16 11.40 14.39
N CYS A 345 -27.15 10.75 15.05
CA CYS A 345 -28.05 11.41 15.98
C CYS A 345 -27.32 12.10 17.14
N VAL A 346 -26.26 11.50 17.68
CA VAL A 346 -25.43 12.14 18.73
C VAL A 346 -24.66 13.32 18.13
N MET A 347 -24.05 13.14 16.96
CA MET A 347 -23.31 14.21 16.27
C MET A 347 -24.21 15.43 15.98
N LEU A 348 -25.48 15.22 15.59
CA LEU A 348 -26.42 16.30 15.37
C LEU A 348 -26.69 17.10 16.66
N LYS A 349 -26.86 16.43 17.82
CA LYS A 349 -27.01 17.09 19.12
C LYS A 349 -25.79 17.89 19.50
N ASP A 350 -24.59 17.32 19.32
CA ASP A 350 -23.33 18.03 19.59
C ASP A 350 -23.14 19.26 18.70
N LEU A 351 -23.64 19.21 17.45
CA LEU A 351 -23.65 20.36 16.53
C LEU A 351 -24.66 21.45 17.00
N GLU A 352 -25.85 21.06 17.43
CA GLU A 352 -26.85 22.01 17.98
C GLU A 352 -26.30 22.73 19.20
N GLU A 353 -25.57 22.02 20.09
CA GLU A 353 -24.89 22.64 21.24
C GLU A 353 -23.84 23.69 20.81
N LYS A 354 -23.22 23.49 19.63
CA LYS A 354 -22.29 24.44 19.00
C LYS A 354 -22.99 25.52 18.17
N GLN A 355 -24.33 25.63 18.28
CA GLN A 355 -25.17 26.62 17.58
C GLN A 355 -25.18 26.45 16.05
N VAL A 356 -24.84 25.27 15.54
CA VAL A 356 -25.08 24.90 14.15
C VAL A 356 -26.55 24.46 14.05
N THR A 357 -27.33 25.05 13.15
CA THR A 357 -28.78 24.82 13.08
C THR A 357 -29.20 24.20 11.76
N ALA A 358 -28.31 24.21 10.76
CA ALA A 358 -28.57 23.67 9.42
C ALA A 358 -27.32 23.02 8.82
N VAL A 359 -27.53 22.18 7.83
CA VAL A 359 -26.46 21.43 7.13
C VAL A 359 -25.44 22.36 6.49
N SER A 360 -25.88 23.50 5.90
CA SER A 360 -24.98 24.52 5.36
C SER A 360 -24.00 25.11 6.37
N GLY A 361 -24.33 25.05 7.66
CA GLY A 361 -23.46 25.51 8.75
C GLY A 361 -22.40 24.49 9.19
N ILE A 362 -22.50 23.20 8.80
CA ILE A 362 -21.59 22.16 9.30
C ILE A 362 -20.15 22.42 8.85
N ASN A 363 -19.91 22.68 7.58
CA ASN A 363 -18.56 22.92 7.05
C ASN A 363 -17.89 24.14 7.71
N THR A 364 -18.63 25.24 7.93
CA THR A 364 -18.10 26.43 8.57
C THR A 364 -17.99 26.28 10.08
N GLY A 365 -18.88 25.54 10.72
CA GLY A 365 -18.88 25.26 12.14
C GLY A 365 -17.79 24.28 12.59
N LEU A 366 -17.38 23.39 11.72
CA LEU A 366 -16.37 22.36 12.03
C LEU A 366 -15.04 22.56 11.31
N GLY A 367 -15.04 23.03 10.07
CA GLY A 367 -13.86 23.02 9.21
C GLY A 367 -13.21 24.38 8.96
N GLY A 368 -13.89 25.46 9.18
CA GLY A 368 -13.32 26.81 8.99
C GLY A 368 -12.34 27.25 10.09
N ASN A 369 -12.26 26.48 11.16
CA ASN A 369 -11.47 26.86 12.33
C ASN A 369 -10.72 25.62 12.86
N ARG A 370 -9.48 25.43 12.43
CA ARG A 370 -8.59 24.35 12.90
C ARG A 370 -8.30 24.34 14.40
N GLU A 371 -8.64 25.42 15.11
CA GLU A 371 -8.59 25.43 16.56
C GLU A 371 -9.53 24.40 17.20
N VAL A 372 -10.52 23.91 16.45
CA VAL A 372 -11.38 22.79 16.86
C VAL A 372 -10.69 21.44 16.70
N LEU A 373 -9.64 21.35 15.87
CA LEU A 373 -8.86 20.12 15.60
C LEU A 373 -7.58 20.01 16.44
N LYS A 374 -7.34 20.94 17.36
CA LYS A 374 -6.18 20.92 18.29
C LYS A 374 -6.52 20.26 19.60
#